data_e7c974806a3232c7f9c6420aba4f5321
#
_entry.id   e7c974806a3232c7f9c6420aba4f5321
#
_cell.length_a   1.000
_cell.length_b   1.000
_cell.length_c   1.000
_cell.angle_alpha   90.00
_cell.angle_beta   90.00
_cell.angle_gamma   90.00
#
_symmetry.space_group_name_H-M   'P 1'
#
loop_
_entity.id
_entity.type
_entity.pdbx_description
1 polymer ?
#
loop_
_entity_poly.entity_id
_entity_poly.type
_entity_poly.pdbx_seq_one_letter_code
_entity_poly.pdbx_strand_id
1 'polypeptide(L)'
;LEVATEMPDRLREILGHDTPVRVVIVEHGPCVARDMGDEPRPYIEARLRELGIETILGSGIAGLDKGGVTLDNGERIEAETVIWSAGMRASSLTAQLPAERDNLGRILVDPDLRVPGAVHIFAAGDTAKAATDNDGNFSVMSCQHARRLGAFAGHNAAADLLGEPTLAYNQPSYVVCLDLGPDTAIFTRGWSPRSVELTGSEAKKIKMDVNAVWIYPPAAEREAAFQNALEARTVD
;
A
#
# COMPACT_ATOMS: atom_id res chain seq x y z
N LEU A 1 6.77 8.52 0.67
CA LEU A 1 6.28 9.82 0.17
C LEU A 1 5.36 10.49 1.19
N GLU A 2 4.23 9.90 1.56
CA GLU A 2 3.22 10.50 2.45
C GLU A 2 3.81 11.07 3.74
N VAL A 3 4.65 10.30 4.44
CA VAL A 3 5.32 10.78 5.65
C VAL A 3 6.23 11.97 5.35
N ALA A 4 6.99 11.90 4.25
CA ALA A 4 7.94 12.96 3.91
C ALA A 4 7.23 14.29 3.59
N THR A 5 6.05 14.24 2.95
CA THR A 5 5.30 15.46 2.59
C THR A 5 4.58 16.10 3.78
N GLU A 6 4.31 15.34 4.85
CA GLU A 6 3.75 15.87 6.10
C GLU A 6 4.84 16.49 7.03
N MET A 7 6.09 16.01 6.95
CA MET A 7 7.14 16.38 7.90
C MET A 7 7.52 17.86 7.93
N PRO A 8 7.67 18.58 6.80
CA PRO A 8 8.14 19.96 6.84
C PRO A 8 7.27 20.86 7.72
N ASP A 9 5.96 20.81 7.54
CA ASP A 9 5.03 21.67 8.28
C ASP A 9 4.87 21.19 9.71
N ARG A 10 4.74 19.89 9.92
CA ARG A 10 4.63 19.31 11.26
C ARG A 10 5.85 19.57 12.16
N LEU A 11 7.04 19.52 11.58
CA LEU A 11 8.26 19.87 12.33
C LEU A 11 8.34 21.34 12.64
N ARG A 12 7.94 22.23 11.73
CA ARG A 12 7.88 23.68 12.00
C ARG A 12 6.86 24.04 13.07
N GLU A 13 5.71 23.37 13.10
CA GLU A 13 4.72 23.54 14.16
C GLU A 13 5.29 23.18 15.56
N ILE A 14 6.09 22.12 15.64
CA ILE A 14 6.66 21.63 16.89
C ILE A 14 7.88 22.46 17.34
N LEU A 15 8.78 22.76 16.40
CA LEU A 15 10.09 23.35 16.67
C LEU A 15 10.11 24.89 16.56
N GLY A 16 9.05 25.48 15.99
CA GLY A 16 8.95 26.89 15.64
C GLY A 16 9.16 27.12 14.14
N HIS A 17 8.40 28.07 13.58
CA HIS A 17 8.36 28.33 12.14
C HIS A 17 9.70 28.77 11.53
N ASP A 18 10.56 29.40 12.32
CA ASP A 18 11.89 29.86 11.90
C ASP A 18 12.96 28.77 12.00
N THR A 19 12.64 27.60 12.50
CA THR A 19 13.60 26.49 12.62
C THR A 19 13.88 25.90 11.24
N PRO A 20 15.16 25.78 10.82
CA PRO A 20 15.51 25.10 9.59
C PRO A 20 15.12 23.63 9.67
N VAL A 21 14.26 23.22 8.77
CA VAL A 21 13.84 21.81 8.62
C VAL A 21 14.34 21.29 7.28
N ARG A 22 15.07 20.19 7.31
CA ARG A 22 15.54 19.48 6.14
C ARG A 22 14.92 18.08 6.09
N VAL A 23 14.23 17.77 4.99
CA VAL A 23 13.67 16.44 4.73
C VAL A 23 14.29 15.89 3.47
N VAL A 24 14.82 14.66 3.54
CA VAL A 24 15.49 13.99 2.41
C VAL A 24 14.82 12.64 2.17
N ILE A 25 14.47 12.37 0.92
CA ILE A 25 14.05 11.04 0.45
C ILE A 25 15.23 10.40 -0.26
N VAL A 26 15.61 9.21 0.19
CA VAL A 26 16.54 8.34 -0.54
C VAL A 26 15.74 7.26 -1.24
N GLU A 27 15.86 7.19 -2.55
CA GLU A 27 15.17 6.23 -3.41
C GLU A 27 16.19 5.50 -4.28
N HIS A 28 16.17 4.18 -4.19
CA HIS A 28 17.08 3.33 -4.95
C HIS A 28 16.74 3.31 -6.46
N GLY A 29 15.50 3.60 -6.82
CA GLY A 29 15.05 3.69 -8.21
C GLY A 29 15.47 5.00 -8.89
N PRO A 30 15.32 5.08 -10.22
CA PRO A 30 15.71 6.26 -11.00
C PRO A 30 14.74 7.45 -10.85
N CYS A 31 13.60 7.24 -10.20
CA CYS A 31 12.58 8.28 -9.97
C CYS A 31 11.75 7.95 -8.74
N VAL A 32 11.17 8.97 -8.12
CA VAL A 32 10.18 8.79 -7.04
C VAL A 32 8.88 8.22 -7.62
N ALA A 33 8.08 7.59 -6.76
CA ALA A 33 6.75 7.09 -7.12
C ALA A 33 6.69 6.22 -8.39
N ARG A 34 7.68 5.37 -8.57
CA ARG A 34 7.79 4.52 -9.78
C ARG A 34 6.51 3.74 -10.07
N ASP A 35 5.89 3.20 -9.03
CA ASP A 35 4.68 2.36 -9.15
C ASP A 35 3.41 3.19 -9.45
N MET A 36 3.50 4.50 -9.35
CA MET A 36 2.40 5.39 -9.73
C MET A 36 2.31 5.61 -11.25
N GLY A 37 3.41 5.37 -11.99
CA GLY A 37 3.47 5.57 -13.43
C GLY A 37 3.82 7.00 -13.84
N ASP A 38 3.78 7.26 -15.15
CA ASP A 38 4.32 8.50 -15.72
C ASP A 38 3.37 9.70 -15.58
N GLU A 39 2.05 9.48 -15.64
CA GLU A 39 1.07 10.56 -15.56
C GLU A 39 1.00 11.21 -14.16
N PRO A 40 0.92 10.46 -13.03
CA PRO A 40 0.92 11.05 -11.69
C PRO A 40 2.26 11.64 -11.25
N ARG A 41 3.39 11.12 -11.75
CA ARG A 41 4.73 11.48 -11.26
C ARG A 41 5.03 12.98 -11.30
N PRO A 42 4.74 13.75 -12.36
CA PRO A 42 5.00 15.18 -12.40
C PRO A 42 4.32 15.98 -11.26
N TYR A 43 3.11 15.59 -10.86
CA TYR A 43 2.38 16.18 -9.73
C TYR A 43 3.10 15.92 -8.41
N ILE A 44 3.57 14.68 -8.22
CA ILE A 44 4.30 14.28 -7.02
C ILE A 44 5.63 15.04 -6.92
N GLU A 45 6.41 15.06 -8.00
CA GLU A 45 7.71 15.76 -8.04
C GLU A 45 7.56 17.28 -7.87
N ALA A 46 6.51 17.88 -8.43
CA ALA A 46 6.23 19.29 -8.23
C ALA A 46 5.97 19.59 -6.74
N ARG A 47 5.16 18.76 -6.08
CA ARG A 47 4.85 18.92 -4.67
C ARG A 47 6.07 18.74 -3.77
N LEU A 48 6.91 17.76 -4.03
CA LEU A 48 8.17 17.58 -3.27
C LEU A 48 9.06 18.83 -3.37
N ARG A 49 9.17 19.43 -4.55
CA ARG A 49 9.92 20.70 -4.76
C ARG A 49 9.29 21.86 -4.01
N GLU A 50 7.98 22.03 -4.05
CA GLU A 50 7.27 23.09 -3.31
C GLU A 50 7.51 23.00 -1.80
N LEU A 51 7.54 21.78 -1.25
CA LEU A 51 7.80 21.54 0.17
C LEU A 51 9.29 21.63 0.54
N GLY A 52 10.18 21.82 -0.44
CA GLY A 52 11.62 21.84 -0.24
C GLY A 52 12.21 20.49 0.16
N ILE A 53 11.56 19.38 -0.23
CA ILE A 53 12.03 18.05 0.06
C ILE A 53 13.10 17.65 -0.95
N GLU A 54 14.28 17.29 -0.45
CA GLU A 54 15.38 16.79 -1.26
C GLU A 54 15.13 15.34 -1.67
N THR A 55 15.51 14.98 -2.89
CA THR A 55 15.44 13.60 -3.38
C THR A 55 16.79 13.13 -3.88
N ILE A 56 17.27 12.01 -3.35
CA ILE A 56 18.49 11.32 -3.81
C ILE A 56 18.03 10.03 -4.47
N LEU A 57 18.20 9.97 -5.78
CA LEU A 57 17.72 8.88 -6.63
C LEU A 57 18.86 7.95 -7.04
N GLY A 58 18.54 6.69 -7.35
CA GLY A 58 19.52 5.71 -7.81
C GLY A 58 20.50 5.28 -6.73
N SER A 59 20.18 5.47 -5.46
CA SER A 59 21.09 5.20 -4.33
C SER A 59 20.44 4.26 -3.32
N GLY A 60 21.17 3.20 -2.98
CA GLY A 60 20.81 2.31 -1.90
C GLY A 60 21.42 2.74 -0.56
N ILE A 61 20.95 2.15 0.53
CA ILE A 61 21.47 2.37 1.88
C ILE A 61 22.45 1.26 2.22
N ALA A 62 23.73 1.64 2.46
CA ALA A 62 24.78 0.73 2.90
C ALA A 62 24.82 0.57 4.42
N GLY A 63 24.44 1.61 5.18
CA GLY A 63 24.46 1.56 6.64
C GLY A 63 23.62 2.63 7.32
N LEU A 64 23.26 2.35 8.58
CA LEU A 64 22.52 3.22 9.47
C LEU A 64 23.26 3.29 10.81
N ASP A 65 23.35 4.48 11.38
CA ASP A 65 23.81 4.69 12.75
C ASP A 65 23.03 5.85 13.42
N LYS A 66 23.45 6.23 14.64
CA LYS A 66 22.79 7.30 15.40
C LYS A 66 22.89 8.69 14.78
N GLY A 67 23.80 8.89 13.83
CA GLY A 67 24.00 10.20 13.18
C GLY A 67 23.45 10.27 11.76
N GLY A 68 22.78 9.22 11.25
CA GLY A 68 22.20 9.24 9.92
C GLY A 68 22.41 7.99 9.09
N VAL A 69 22.53 8.16 7.77
CA VAL A 69 22.62 7.07 6.79
C VAL A 69 23.88 7.20 5.94
N THR A 70 24.46 6.06 5.57
CA THR A 70 25.52 5.98 4.56
C THR A 70 24.96 5.31 3.33
N LEU A 71 25.11 5.95 2.18
CA LEU A 71 24.69 5.44 0.89
C LEU A 71 25.68 4.41 0.33
N ASP A 72 25.26 3.63 -0.65
CA ASP A 72 26.10 2.61 -1.32
C ASP A 72 27.27 3.22 -2.11
N ASN A 73 27.18 4.49 -2.51
CA ASN A 73 28.26 5.25 -3.12
C ASN A 73 29.27 5.84 -2.10
N GLY A 74 29.07 5.59 -0.79
CA GLY A 74 29.91 6.11 0.29
C GLY A 74 29.53 7.51 0.80
N GLU A 75 28.58 8.19 0.19
CA GLU A 75 28.08 9.48 0.67
C GLU A 75 27.35 9.31 2.00
N ARG A 76 27.49 10.31 2.89
CA ARG A 76 26.81 10.31 4.18
C ARG A 76 25.77 11.44 4.23
N ILE A 77 24.59 11.07 4.70
CA ILE A 77 23.53 12.01 5.01
C ILE A 77 23.36 12.04 6.53
N GLU A 78 23.67 13.17 7.13
CA GLU A 78 23.42 13.36 8.56
C GLU A 78 21.93 13.61 8.80
N ALA A 79 21.36 12.91 9.78
CA ALA A 79 19.96 12.98 10.13
C ALA A 79 19.73 12.64 11.60
N GLU A 80 18.94 13.46 12.28
CA GLU A 80 18.48 13.19 13.67
C GLU A 80 17.44 12.07 13.71
N THR A 81 16.68 11.90 12.63
CA THR A 81 15.63 10.89 12.54
C THR A 81 15.68 10.22 11.17
N VAL A 82 15.68 8.91 11.16
CA VAL A 82 15.59 8.10 9.94
C VAL A 82 14.30 7.28 9.99
N ILE A 83 13.46 7.46 8.96
CA ILE A 83 12.23 6.70 8.81
C ILE A 83 12.43 5.68 7.69
N TRP A 84 12.41 4.40 8.07
CA TRP A 84 12.57 3.30 7.12
C TRP A 84 11.23 2.84 6.59
N SER A 85 10.96 3.11 5.31
CA SER A 85 9.72 2.72 4.62
C SER A 85 10.01 2.04 3.27
N ALA A 86 10.97 1.15 3.25
CA ALA A 86 11.50 0.50 2.04
C ALA A 86 10.74 -0.77 1.65
N GLY A 87 9.42 -0.77 1.75
CA GLY A 87 8.55 -1.86 1.30
C GLY A 87 8.16 -2.85 2.39
N MET A 88 7.37 -3.84 2.00
CA MET A 88 6.80 -4.86 2.89
C MET A 88 7.14 -6.26 2.39
N ARG A 89 7.08 -7.22 3.31
CA ARG A 89 7.15 -8.66 3.00
C ARG A 89 6.07 -9.38 3.79
N ALA A 90 5.59 -10.50 3.25
CA ALA A 90 4.67 -11.36 3.96
C ALA A 90 5.31 -11.91 5.24
N SER A 91 4.47 -12.20 6.24
CA SER A 91 4.93 -12.82 7.47
C SER A 91 5.69 -14.11 7.20
N SER A 92 6.79 -14.35 7.93
CA SER A 92 7.54 -15.61 7.85
C SER A 92 6.73 -16.85 8.25
N LEU A 93 5.58 -16.67 8.90
CA LEU A 93 4.64 -17.76 9.20
C LEU A 93 4.13 -18.46 7.94
N THR A 94 4.10 -17.78 6.79
CA THR A 94 3.75 -18.40 5.50
C THR A 94 4.70 -19.54 5.13
N ALA A 95 5.94 -19.52 5.63
CA ALA A 95 6.91 -20.58 5.38
C ALA A 95 6.57 -21.93 6.03
N GLN A 96 5.64 -21.93 6.99
CA GLN A 96 5.16 -23.18 7.63
C GLN A 96 4.19 -23.99 6.75
N LEU A 97 3.69 -23.37 5.66
CA LEU A 97 2.81 -24.07 4.73
C LEU A 97 3.61 -24.59 3.53
N PRO A 98 3.31 -25.80 3.03
CA PRO A 98 3.95 -26.37 1.84
C PRO A 98 3.37 -25.74 0.56
N ALA A 99 3.62 -24.47 0.35
CA ALA A 99 3.03 -23.69 -0.74
C ALA A 99 4.09 -22.89 -1.50
N GLU A 100 3.86 -22.63 -2.78
CA GLU A 100 4.66 -21.71 -3.57
C GLU A 100 4.49 -20.27 -3.11
N ARG A 101 5.57 -19.49 -3.19
CA ARG A 101 5.60 -18.09 -2.78
C ARG A 101 6.29 -17.23 -3.82
N ASP A 102 5.90 -15.97 -3.88
CA ASP A 102 6.62 -14.98 -4.65
C ASP A 102 7.87 -14.46 -3.89
N ASN A 103 8.59 -13.53 -4.51
CA ASN A 103 9.79 -12.90 -3.94
C ASN A 103 9.53 -12.05 -2.68
N LEU A 104 8.26 -11.69 -2.41
CA LEU A 104 7.85 -11.01 -1.17
C LEU A 104 7.39 -11.99 -0.08
N GLY A 105 7.43 -13.29 -0.35
CA GLY A 105 7.00 -14.34 0.58
C GLY A 105 5.48 -14.56 0.61
N ARG A 106 4.71 -13.96 -0.30
CA ARG A 106 3.27 -14.14 -0.40
C ARG A 106 2.97 -15.52 -1.02
N ILE A 107 2.01 -16.22 -0.44
CA ILE A 107 1.52 -17.51 -0.96
C ILE A 107 0.78 -17.29 -2.27
N LEU A 108 1.12 -18.04 -3.31
CA LEU A 108 0.35 -18.08 -4.55
C LEU A 108 -0.92 -18.88 -4.30
N VAL A 109 -2.07 -18.28 -4.56
CA VAL A 109 -3.38 -18.91 -4.36
C VAL A 109 -4.08 -19.15 -5.69
N ASP A 110 -5.00 -20.10 -5.71
CA ASP A 110 -5.90 -20.32 -6.84
C ASP A 110 -7.01 -19.25 -6.92
N PRO A 111 -7.87 -19.27 -7.95
CA PRO A 111 -8.95 -18.27 -8.07
C PRO A 111 -9.89 -18.21 -6.88
N ASP A 112 -10.07 -19.32 -6.14
CA ASP A 112 -10.92 -19.38 -4.96
C ASP A 112 -10.17 -19.03 -3.67
N LEU A 113 -8.96 -18.49 -3.79
CA LEU A 113 -8.03 -18.16 -2.68
C LEU A 113 -7.58 -19.38 -1.86
N ARG A 114 -7.74 -20.58 -2.38
CA ARG A 114 -7.22 -21.80 -1.78
C ARG A 114 -5.71 -21.90 -1.98
N VAL A 115 -5.03 -22.44 -0.99
CA VAL A 115 -3.60 -22.73 -1.09
C VAL A 115 -3.41 -24.03 -1.85
N PRO A 116 -2.79 -24.02 -3.05
CA PRO A 116 -2.59 -25.23 -3.83
C PRO A 116 -1.78 -26.27 -3.06
N GLY A 117 -2.27 -27.52 -3.07
CA GLY A 117 -1.64 -28.63 -2.34
C GLY A 117 -1.93 -28.68 -0.84
N ALA A 118 -2.67 -27.73 -0.30
CA ALA A 118 -3.09 -27.71 1.11
C ALA A 118 -4.62 -27.72 1.20
N VAL A 119 -5.18 -28.89 1.51
CA VAL A 119 -6.63 -29.09 1.59
C VAL A 119 -7.21 -28.24 2.74
N HIS A 120 -8.33 -27.56 2.49
CA HIS A 120 -9.05 -26.71 3.45
C HIS A 120 -8.28 -25.49 3.98
N ILE A 121 -7.20 -25.06 3.30
CA ILE A 121 -6.47 -23.85 3.66
C ILE A 121 -6.70 -22.77 2.61
N PHE A 122 -7.11 -21.58 3.07
CA PHE A 122 -7.29 -20.38 2.27
C PHE A 122 -6.34 -19.31 2.76
N ALA A 123 -5.81 -18.47 1.85
CA ALA A 123 -4.96 -17.36 2.20
C ALA A 123 -5.50 -16.04 1.64
N ALA A 124 -5.37 -14.98 2.43
CA ALA A 124 -5.88 -13.66 2.11
C ALA A 124 -4.97 -12.54 2.65
N GLY A 125 -5.26 -11.31 2.26
CA GLY A 125 -4.52 -10.13 2.71
C GLY A 125 -3.09 -10.08 2.17
N ASP A 126 -2.21 -9.44 2.91
CA ASP A 126 -0.82 -9.20 2.51
C ASP A 126 0.05 -10.46 2.46
N THR A 127 -0.47 -11.59 2.89
CA THR A 127 0.20 -12.90 2.81
C THR A 127 -0.16 -13.69 1.56
N ALA A 128 -1.14 -13.23 0.76
CA ALA A 128 -1.60 -13.91 -0.44
C ALA A 128 -1.27 -13.11 -1.70
N LYS A 129 -0.92 -13.81 -2.78
CA LYS A 129 -0.83 -13.29 -4.13
C LYS A 129 -1.95 -13.92 -4.95
N ALA A 130 -3.02 -13.17 -5.15
CA ALA A 130 -4.19 -13.56 -5.92
C ALA A 130 -4.27 -12.78 -7.24
N ALA A 131 -4.70 -13.42 -8.32
CA ALA A 131 -5.08 -12.73 -9.54
C ALA A 131 -6.31 -11.86 -9.25
N THR A 132 -6.31 -10.62 -9.74
CA THR A 132 -7.43 -9.66 -9.54
C THR A 132 -8.37 -9.61 -10.72
N ASP A 133 -7.90 -10.05 -11.89
CA ASP A 133 -8.61 -10.07 -13.16
C ASP A 133 -7.99 -11.10 -14.11
N ASN A 134 -8.44 -11.08 -15.37
CA ASN A 134 -7.91 -11.92 -16.44
C ASN A 134 -6.80 -11.24 -17.28
N ASP A 135 -6.42 -10.01 -16.90
CA ASP A 135 -5.44 -9.20 -17.65
C ASP A 135 -4.02 -9.36 -17.09
N GLY A 136 -3.84 -10.24 -16.11
CA GLY A 136 -2.54 -10.55 -15.52
C GLY A 136 -2.18 -9.66 -14.32
N ASN A 137 -3.14 -8.91 -13.76
CA ASN A 137 -2.96 -8.14 -12.56
C ASN A 137 -3.10 -9.01 -11.31
N PHE A 138 -2.33 -8.66 -10.28
CA PHE A 138 -2.33 -9.36 -8.99
C PHE A 138 -2.55 -8.40 -7.84
N SER A 139 -3.14 -8.92 -6.77
CA SER A 139 -3.30 -8.18 -5.52
C SER A 139 -1.98 -7.56 -5.05
N VAL A 140 -2.05 -6.32 -4.58
CA VAL A 140 -0.93 -5.66 -3.90
C VAL A 140 -1.17 -5.67 -2.39
N MET A 141 -0.11 -5.51 -1.61
CA MET A 141 -0.19 -5.40 -0.15
C MET A 141 -0.83 -4.05 0.20
N SER A 142 -2.14 -4.04 0.38
CA SER A 142 -2.92 -2.85 0.68
C SER A 142 -4.24 -3.20 1.35
N CYS A 143 -4.79 -2.28 2.15
CA CYS A 143 -6.10 -2.44 2.78
C CYS A 143 -7.21 -2.69 1.75
N GLN A 144 -7.12 -2.08 0.57
CA GLN A 144 -8.08 -2.23 -0.52
C GLN A 144 -8.21 -3.70 -0.98
N HIS A 145 -7.08 -4.39 -1.17
CA HIS A 145 -7.09 -5.80 -1.52
C HIS A 145 -7.31 -6.70 -0.31
N ALA A 146 -6.70 -6.39 0.83
CA ALA A 146 -6.75 -7.23 2.02
C ALA A 146 -8.18 -7.44 2.53
N ARG A 147 -9.00 -6.37 2.56
CA ARG A 147 -10.40 -6.44 2.98
C ARG A 147 -11.24 -7.35 2.07
N ARG A 148 -11.10 -7.17 0.77
CA ARG A 148 -11.85 -7.94 -0.22
C ARG A 148 -11.39 -9.40 -0.25
N LEU A 149 -10.08 -9.65 -0.26
CA LEU A 149 -9.52 -11.00 -0.14
C LEU A 149 -10.02 -11.71 1.11
N GLY A 150 -10.05 -11.01 2.25
CA GLY A 150 -10.55 -11.56 3.51
C GLY A 150 -12.03 -11.97 3.45
N ALA A 151 -12.87 -11.14 2.81
CA ALA A 151 -14.29 -11.44 2.64
C ALA A 151 -14.53 -12.66 1.74
N PHE A 152 -13.77 -12.80 0.63
CA PHE A 152 -13.84 -13.97 -0.24
C PHE A 152 -13.29 -15.23 0.44
N ALA A 153 -12.12 -15.15 1.06
CA ALA A 153 -11.51 -16.29 1.72
C ALA A 153 -12.36 -16.81 2.89
N GLY A 154 -12.96 -15.91 3.68
CA GLY A 154 -13.87 -16.29 4.77
C GLY A 154 -15.13 -16.97 4.25
N HIS A 155 -15.73 -16.46 3.17
CA HIS A 155 -16.86 -17.11 2.50
C HIS A 155 -16.48 -18.50 2.00
N ASN A 156 -15.35 -18.62 1.28
CA ASN A 156 -14.92 -19.84 0.66
C ASN A 156 -14.54 -20.91 1.69
N ALA A 157 -13.95 -20.51 2.82
CA ALA A 157 -13.68 -21.42 3.92
C ALA A 157 -14.98 -21.98 4.53
N ALA A 158 -16.00 -21.15 4.69
CA ALA A 158 -17.32 -21.60 5.18
C ALA A 158 -18.02 -22.49 4.16
N ALA A 159 -18.01 -22.14 2.88
CA ALA A 159 -18.58 -22.93 1.80
C ALA A 159 -17.93 -24.32 1.71
N ASP A 160 -16.59 -24.36 1.79
CA ASP A 160 -15.83 -25.62 1.77
C ASP A 160 -16.22 -26.56 2.95
N LEU A 161 -16.39 -25.99 4.15
CA LEU A 161 -16.84 -26.75 5.32
C LEU A 161 -18.27 -27.29 5.19
N LEU A 162 -19.14 -26.58 4.48
CA LEU A 162 -20.55 -26.93 4.27
C LEU A 162 -20.78 -27.81 3.03
N GLY A 163 -19.74 -28.00 2.20
CA GLY A 163 -19.86 -28.68 0.92
C GLY A 163 -20.58 -27.85 -0.15
N GLU A 164 -20.59 -26.53 0.00
CA GLU A 164 -21.19 -25.56 -0.92
C GLU A 164 -20.17 -25.05 -1.93
N PRO A 165 -20.62 -24.52 -3.09
CA PRO A 165 -19.72 -23.92 -4.07
C PRO A 165 -18.95 -22.71 -3.54
N THR A 166 -17.66 -22.65 -3.85
CA THR A 166 -16.80 -21.48 -3.60
C THR A 166 -17.00 -20.40 -4.66
N LEU A 167 -16.54 -19.19 -4.37
CA LEU A 167 -16.58 -18.02 -5.25
C LEU A 167 -15.19 -17.65 -5.69
N ALA A 168 -14.99 -17.48 -7.01
CA ALA A 168 -13.75 -16.97 -7.54
C ALA A 168 -13.57 -15.48 -7.16
N TYR A 169 -12.37 -15.15 -6.66
CA TYR A 169 -12.01 -13.78 -6.36
C TYR A 169 -11.86 -12.96 -7.64
N ASN A 170 -12.39 -11.76 -7.61
CA ASN A 170 -12.28 -10.80 -8.71
C ASN A 170 -12.25 -9.37 -8.16
N GLN A 171 -11.28 -8.56 -8.59
CA GLN A 171 -11.16 -7.13 -8.23
C GLN A 171 -10.41 -6.39 -9.34
N PRO A 172 -11.05 -6.16 -10.51
CA PRO A 172 -10.39 -5.54 -11.66
C PRO A 172 -10.10 -4.06 -11.44
N SER A 173 -10.88 -3.37 -10.60
CA SER A 173 -10.67 -1.97 -10.30
C SER A 173 -9.58 -1.77 -9.25
N TYR A 174 -8.63 -0.90 -9.56
CA TYR A 174 -7.56 -0.50 -8.63
C TYR A 174 -7.43 1.01 -8.60
N VAL A 175 -7.44 1.57 -7.41
CA VAL A 175 -7.25 3.00 -7.17
C VAL A 175 -6.13 3.24 -6.16
N VAL A 176 -5.48 4.38 -6.26
CA VAL A 176 -4.52 4.84 -5.25
C VAL A 176 -4.82 6.29 -4.92
N CYS A 177 -4.97 6.57 -3.63
CA CYS A 177 -5.04 7.92 -3.10
C CYS A 177 -3.77 8.17 -2.30
N LEU A 178 -2.84 8.93 -2.88
CA LEU A 178 -1.54 9.27 -2.29
C LEU A 178 -1.63 10.64 -1.63
N ASP A 179 -1.34 10.69 -0.34
CA ASP A 179 -1.24 11.94 0.40
C ASP A 179 0.04 12.72 0.02
N LEU A 180 -0.09 14.02 -0.16
CA LEU A 180 1.00 14.90 -0.57
C LEU A 180 1.15 16.12 0.36
N GLY A 181 0.85 15.92 1.64
CA GLY A 181 0.96 16.94 2.67
C GLY A 181 -0.42 17.39 3.20
N PRO A 182 -0.47 18.40 4.07
CA PRO A 182 -1.65 18.71 4.87
C PRO A 182 -2.88 19.12 4.07
N ASP A 183 -2.70 19.67 2.89
CA ASP A 183 -3.75 20.32 2.08
C ASP A 183 -4.05 19.65 0.73
N THR A 184 -3.25 18.65 0.34
CA THR A 184 -3.36 18.07 -1.01
C THR A 184 -3.10 16.58 -1.04
N ALA A 185 -3.69 15.91 -2.03
CA ALA A 185 -3.45 14.52 -2.39
C ALA A 185 -3.61 14.32 -3.90
N ILE A 186 -3.28 13.14 -4.39
CA ILE A 186 -3.58 12.72 -5.75
C ILE A 186 -4.35 11.41 -5.72
N PHE A 187 -5.47 11.34 -6.41
CA PHE A 187 -6.29 10.16 -6.59
C PHE A 187 -6.17 9.66 -8.02
N THR A 188 -5.82 8.39 -8.16
CA THR A 188 -5.54 7.76 -9.45
C THR A 188 -6.32 6.47 -9.61
N ARG A 189 -6.59 6.08 -10.86
CA ARG A 189 -7.28 4.84 -11.24
C ARG A 189 -6.47 4.05 -12.23
N GLY A 190 -6.64 2.74 -12.19
CA GLY A 190 -6.04 1.78 -13.12
C GLY A 190 -4.78 1.12 -12.58
N TRP A 191 -4.33 0.10 -13.29
CA TRP A 191 -3.13 -0.67 -12.97
C TRP A 191 -1.88 -0.06 -13.63
N SER A 192 -1.79 -0.18 -14.94
CA SER A 192 -0.72 0.41 -15.76
C SER A 192 -1.18 0.44 -17.24
N PRO A 193 -1.32 1.62 -17.86
CA PRO A 193 -1.08 2.95 -17.29
C PRO A 193 -2.12 3.32 -16.23
N ARG A 194 -1.78 4.26 -15.37
CA ARG A 194 -2.63 4.78 -14.30
C ARG A 194 -3.03 6.21 -14.63
N SER A 195 -4.33 6.52 -14.61
CA SER A 195 -4.85 7.87 -14.86
C SER A 195 -4.99 8.69 -13.58
N VAL A 196 -4.78 9.99 -13.68
CA VAL A 196 -5.07 10.96 -12.63
C VAL A 196 -6.55 11.35 -12.72
N GLU A 197 -7.32 11.07 -11.67
CA GLU A 197 -8.75 11.39 -11.59
C GLU A 197 -8.99 12.72 -10.85
N LEU A 198 -8.31 12.89 -9.70
CA LEU A 198 -8.43 14.09 -8.87
C LEU A 198 -7.08 14.48 -8.27
N THR A 199 -6.92 15.78 -8.02
CA THR A 199 -5.77 16.35 -7.31
C THR A 199 -6.22 17.41 -6.31
N GLY A 200 -5.30 17.87 -5.45
CA GLY A 200 -5.57 18.98 -4.54
C GLY A 200 -6.50 18.59 -3.39
N SER A 201 -7.29 19.55 -2.93
CA SER A 201 -8.15 19.40 -1.74
C SER A 201 -9.29 18.40 -1.94
N GLU A 202 -9.75 18.16 -3.17
CA GLU A 202 -10.79 17.16 -3.45
C GLU A 202 -10.24 15.74 -3.25
N ALA A 203 -9.05 15.45 -3.78
CA ALA A 203 -8.37 14.20 -3.52
C ALA A 203 -8.01 14.04 -2.03
N LYS A 204 -7.64 15.14 -1.34
CA LYS A 204 -7.36 15.12 0.12
C LYS A 204 -8.58 14.71 0.93
N LYS A 205 -9.77 15.17 0.59
CA LYS A 205 -11.03 14.73 1.26
C LYS A 205 -11.22 13.23 1.13
N ILE A 206 -11.06 12.67 -0.08
CA ILE A 206 -11.12 11.21 -0.29
C ILE A 206 -10.08 10.50 0.58
N LYS A 207 -8.83 11.01 0.62
CA LYS A 207 -7.77 10.42 1.46
C LYS A 207 -8.14 10.43 2.94
N MET A 208 -8.74 11.50 3.42
CA MET A 208 -9.20 11.59 4.80
C MET A 208 -10.31 10.56 5.09
N ASP A 209 -11.27 10.40 4.18
CA ASP A 209 -12.34 9.41 4.32
C ASP A 209 -11.78 7.97 4.28
N VAL A 210 -10.81 7.69 3.39
CA VAL A 210 -10.09 6.42 3.38
C VAL A 210 -9.46 6.15 4.75
N ASN A 211 -8.72 7.11 5.29
CA ASN A 211 -7.96 6.93 6.53
C ASN A 211 -8.84 6.91 7.78
N ALA A 212 -9.98 7.63 7.79
CA ALA A 212 -10.81 7.80 8.97
C ALA A 212 -12.00 6.83 9.02
N VAL A 213 -12.46 6.33 7.87
CA VAL A 213 -13.71 5.56 7.77
C VAL A 213 -13.52 4.25 7.00
N TRP A 214 -13.05 4.31 5.75
CA TRP A 214 -13.18 3.18 4.83
C TRP A 214 -12.26 2.01 5.14
N ILE A 215 -11.12 2.24 5.79
CA ILE A 215 -10.19 1.16 6.15
C ILE A 215 -10.57 0.44 7.45
N TYR A 216 -11.46 1.02 8.25
CA TYR A 216 -11.85 0.44 9.53
C TYR A 216 -12.87 -0.70 9.36
N PRO A 217 -12.86 -1.68 10.28
CA PRO A 217 -13.88 -2.70 10.32
C PRO A 217 -15.26 -2.09 10.64
N PRO A 218 -16.35 -2.79 10.31
CA PRO A 218 -17.69 -2.38 10.74
C PRO A 218 -17.79 -2.40 12.28
N ALA A 219 -18.90 -1.85 12.81
CA ALA A 219 -19.22 -1.98 14.22
C ALA A 219 -19.14 -3.45 14.67
N ALA A 220 -18.73 -3.69 15.94
CA ALA A 220 -18.55 -5.02 16.51
C ALA A 220 -19.92 -5.69 16.79
N GLU A 221 -20.77 -5.71 15.80
CA GLU A 221 -22.10 -6.28 15.78
C GLU A 221 -22.21 -7.33 14.67
N ARG A 222 -22.87 -8.44 14.95
CA ARG A 222 -22.93 -9.57 14.03
C ARG A 222 -23.52 -9.19 12.66
N GLU A 223 -24.63 -8.47 12.65
CA GLU A 223 -25.33 -8.09 11.44
C GLU A 223 -24.51 -7.12 10.59
N ALA A 224 -23.90 -6.11 11.21
CA ALA A 224 -22.98 -5.19 10.54
C ALA A 224 -21.78 -5.90 9.92
N ALA A 225 -21.22 -6.90 10.60
CA ALA A 225 -20.11 -7.69 10.09
C ALA A 225 -20.52 -8.54 8.87
N PHE A 226 -21.69 -9.18 8.89
CA PHE A 226 -22.18 -9.94 7.74
C PHE A 226 -22.51 -9.04 6.55
N GLN A 227 -23.16 -7.90 6.77
CA GLN A 227 -23.47 -6.95 5.73
C GLN A 227 -22.19 -6.41 5.07
N ASN A 228 -21.19 -6.03 5.85
CA ASN A 228 -19.90 -5.57 5.33
C ASN A 228 -19.18 -6.66 4.51
N ALA A 229 -19.23 -7.92 4.94
CA ALA A 229 -18.66 -9.04 4.20
C ALA A 229 -19.39 -9.32 2.88
N LEU A 230 -20.69 -9.09 2.81
CA LEU A 230 -21.47 -9.19 1.56
C LEU A 230 -21.08 -8.08 0.60
N GLU A 231 -21.08 -6.82 1.06
CA GLU A 231 -20.71 -5.64 0.26
C GLU A 231 -19.28 -5.74 -0.28
N ALA A 232 -18.35 -6.23 0.54
CA ALA A 232 -16.95 -6.40 0.10
C ALA A 232 -16.78 -7.46 -1.01
N ARG A 233 -17.77 -8.30 -1.28
CA ARG A 233 -17.76 -9.31 -2.36
C ARG A 233 -18.52 -8.87 -3.61
N THR A 234 -19.35 -7.85 -3.52
CA THR A 234 -20.02 -7.29 -4.69
C THR A 234 -19.01 -6.55 -5.56
N VAL A 235 -19.09 -6.76 -6.84
CA VAL A 235 -18.24 -6.07 -7.84
C VAL A 235 -18.91 -4.76 -8.20
N ASP A 236 -18.18 -3.67 -8.12
CA ASP A 236 -18.55 -2.40 -8.76
C ASP A 236 -18.02 -2.41 -10.19
#